data_9c45d03e53d2de5922fb4c9c1e4ee54f
#
_entry.id   9c45d03e53d2de5922fb4c9c1e4ee54f
#
_cell.length_a   1.000
_cell.length_b   1.000
_cell.length_c   1.000
_cell.angle_alpha   90.00
_cell.angle_beta   90.00
_cell.angle_gamma   90.00
#
_symmetry.space_group_name_H-M   'P 1'
#
loop_
_entity.id
_entity.type
_entity.pdbx_description
1 polymer ?
#
loop_
_entity_poly.entity_id
_entity_poly.type
_entity_poly.pdbx_seq_one_letter_code
_entity_poly.pdbx_strand_id
1 'polypeptide(L)'
;MNLISRNTFVSDQDCSLYNRIAWRILPFLFVLYVVAFLDRVNVGFAKLQMAADVGLSDMAFGFGAGVFFLGYCLFEIPSNMMMQRVGARLWIARIMVVWGIISTSMMFVSTPTSFYILRFLLGVAEAGFYPGIVLYLTYWLPSYAQSQGLACLSLGVGFAGVIGGPLSGWIMQTFAGMHGLAGWQWLFLLEGLPAVLLGIVVFFYLDDRPGKVRWLSAAQNAKVVADLDRQRREHEQAGATHTLRSAFRHRALWCLVFVNFALLCGTYGVSFWLPQIIRNLGEQTLLETGLLSAVPFAVGSVCMLLVGKHSDRTRERRWHASLSILAACLGLALSATFHNQPLLCLASLCLAMAGSLSAFNVLWAIPGTLLTGAATGVGIALMTTVGNLGGYASPFMMGWIKQSSGHLEYGLFILAALNLAAALVMARVRSQAGPVAAVGTAG
;
A
#
# COMPACT_ATOMS: atom_id res chain seq x y z
N MET A 1 22.89 10.32 -9.97
CA MET A 1 21.70 9.51 -10.25
C MET A 1 20.47 10.34 -9.89
N ASN A 2 19.56 10.57 -10.82
CA ASN A 2 18.37 11.37 -10.59
C ASN A 2 17.21 10.47 -10.15
N LEU A 3 16.57 10.77 -9.02
CA LEU A 3 15.34 10.09 -8.57
C LEU A 3 14.14 10.51 -9.41
N ILE A 4 14.13 11.77 -9.85
CA ILE A 4 13.13 12.32 -10.74
C ILE A 4 13.78 12.52 -12.11
N SER A 5 13.13 12.06 -13.18
CA SER A 5 13.66 12.11 -14.54
C SER A 5 13.94 13.56 -14.97
N ARG A 6 15.06 13.78 -15.68
CA ARG A 6 15.44 15.09 -16.22
C ARG A 6 14.38 15.66 -17.17
N ASN A 7 13.75 14.79 -17.98
CA ASN A 7 12.71 15.17 -18.93
C ASN A 7 11.43 15.71 -18.29
N THR A 8 11.34 15.65 -16.96
CA THR A 8 10.21 16.15 -16.18
C THR A 8 10.32 17.65 -15.91
N PHE A 9 11.51 18.25 -16.06
CA PHE A 9 11.79 19.64 -15.68
C PHE A 9 11.98 20.55 -16.87
N VAL A 10 11.63 21.83 -16.70
CA VAL A 10 11.78 22.88 -17.73
C VAL A 10 13.24 23.33 -17.84
N SER A 11 14.01 23.27 -16.75
CA SER A 11 15.40 23.70 -16.72
C SER A 11 16.29 22.71 -15.96
N ASP A 12 17.62 22.71 -16.27
CA ASP A 12 18.60 21.91 -15.56
C ASP A 12 18.77 22.35 -14.09
N GLN A 13 18.55 23.63 -13.81
CA GLN A 13 18.58 24.15 -12.44
C GLN A 13 17.40 23.62 -11.62
N ASP A 14 16.20 23.55 -12.19
CA ASP A 14 15.04 22.95 -11.56
C ASP A 14 15.25 21.45 -11.33
N CYS A 15 15.80 20.76 -12.30
CA CYS A 15 16.14 19.35 -12.17
C CYS A 15 17.08 19.10 -10.99
N SER A 16 18.13 19.90 -10.85
CA SER A 16 19.11 19.75 -9.76
C SER A 16 18.50 20.06 -8.40
N LEU A 17 17.69 21.13 -8.30
CA LEU A 17 17.03 21.56 -7.07
C LEU A 17 16.03 20.51 -6.58
N TYR A 18 15.10 20.12 -7.44
CA TYR A 18 14.05 19.16 -7.05
C TYR A 18 14.57 17.73 -6.87
N ASN A 19 15.62 17.32 -7.56
CA ASN A 19 16.31 16.05 -7.24
C ASN A 19 17.04 16.11 -5.89
N ARG A 20 17.60 17.24 -5.48
CA ARG A 20 18.16 17.40 -4.13
C ARG A 20 17.07 17.27 -3.05
N ILE A 21 15.91 17.88 -3.28
CA ILE A 21 14.75 17.75 -2.38
C ILE A 21 14.28 16.28 -2.35
N ALA A 22 14.13 15.66 -3.50
CA ALA A 22 13.68 14.27 -3.62
C ALA A 22 14.65 13.31 -2.90
N TRP A 23 15.95 13.44 -3.07
CA TRP A 23 16.94 12.61 -2.38
C TRP A 23 16.95 12.77 -0.86
N ARG A 24 16.56 13.94 -0.36
CA ARG A 24 16.42 14.14 1.08
C ARG A 24 15.16 13.52 1.64
N ILE A 25 14.05 13.57 0.90
CA ILE A 25 12.72 13.22 1.42
C ILE A 25 12.34 11.78 1.06
N LEU A 26 12.44 11.38 -0.22
CA LEU A 26 11.89 10.12 -0.70
C LEU A 26 12.54 8.87 -0.09
N PRO A 27 13.88 8.75 0.06
CA PRO A 27 14.44 7.56 0.68
C PRO A 27 14.00 7.37 2.13
N PHE A 28 13.87 8.46 2.87
CA PHE A 28 13.39 8.41 4.24
C PHE A 28 11.92 8.00 4.30
N LEU A 29 11.05 8.64 3.53
CA LEU A 29 9.64 8.24 3.44
C LEU A 29 9.46 6.80 2.94
N PHE A 30 10.32 6.34 2.04
CA PHE A 30 10.32 4.94 1.59
C PHE A 30 10.58 3.98 2.76
N VAL A 31 11.58 4.26 3.60
CA VAL A 31 11.87 3.44 4.79
C VAL A 31 10.67 3.44 5.74
N LEU A 32 10.07 4.62 6.01
CA LEU A 32 8.86 4.71 6.85
C LEU A 32 7.72 3.85 6.28
N TYR A 33 7.53 3.88 4.97
CA TYR A 33 6.47 3.13 4.30
C TYR A 33 6.72 1.61 4.29
N VAL A 34 7.99 1.20 4.14
CA VAL A 34 8.39 -0.22 4.28
C VAL A 34 8.07 -0.72 5.68
N VAL A 35 8.45 0.01 6.73
CA VAL A 35 8.15 -0.37 8.13
C VAL A 35 6.64 -0.44 8.37
N ALA A 36 5.87 0.51 7.82
CA ALA A 36 4.42 0.47 7.91
C ALA A 36 3.81 -0.79 7.29
N PHE A 37 4.32 -1.19 6.12
CA PHE A 37 3.79 -2.37 5.45
C PHE A 37 4.24 -3.68 6.12
N LEU A 38 5.46 -3.75 6.67
CA LEU A 38 5.93 -4.86 7.49
C LEU A 38 5.00 -5.10 8.68
N ASP A 39 4.74 -4.05 9.45
CA ASP A 39 3.88 -4.08 10.64
C ASP A 39 2.43 -4.48 10.32
N ARG A 40 1.97 -4.17 9.10
CA ARG A 40 0.63 -4.53 8.65
C ARG A 40 0.48 -6.02 8.35
N VAL A 41 1.51 -6.64 7.78
CA VAL A 41 1.42 -8.04 7.29
C VAL A 41 2.05 -9.06 8.22
N ASN A 42 2.86 -8.66 9.20
CA ASN A 42 3.55 -9.56 10.15
C ASN A 42 2.59 -10.44 10.96
N VAL A 43 1.37 -9.97 11.19
CA VAL A 43 0.32 -10.72 11.89
C VAL A 43 -0.02 -12.05 11.19
N GLY A 44 0.19 -12.13 9.86
CA GLY A 44 0.05 -13.38 9.11
C GLY A 44 1.09 -14.43 9.51
N PHE A 45 2.33 -14.00 9.80
CA PHE A 45 3.37 -14.87 10.36
C PHE A 45 3.11 -15.19 11.83
N ALA A 46 2.76 -14.17 12.64
CA ALA A 46 2.42 -14.35 14.04
C ALA A 46 1.35 -15.44 14.25
N LYS A 47 0.35 -15.51 13.35
CA LYS A 47 -0.71 -16.52 13.38
C LYS A 47 -0.19 -17.95 13.53
N LEU A 48 0.93 -18.28 12.88
CA LEU A 48 1.47 -19.65 12.86
C LEU A 48 1.77 -20.22 14.26
N GLN A 49 1.98 -19.35 15.27
CA GLN A 49 2.16 -19.70 16.67
C GLN A 49 1.06 -19.11 17.56
N MET A 50 0.78 -17.81 17.40
CA MET A 50 -0.15 -17.05 18.22
C MET A 50 -1.56 -17.67 18.26
N ALA A 51 -2.02 -18.27 17.15
CA ALA A 51 -3.36 -18.86 17.10
C ALA A 51 -3.57 -19.96 18.13
N ALA A 52 -2.55 -20.82 18.35
CA ALA A 52 -2.61 -21.86 19.38
C ALA A 52 -2.48 -21.27 20.78
N ASP A 53 -1.55 -20.33 21.00
CA ASP A 53 -1.27 -19.76 22.33
C ASP A 53 -2.44 -18.92 22.87
N VAL A 54 -3.15 -18.21 21.99
CA VAL A 54 -4.24 -17.28 22.34
C VAL A 54 -5.63 -17.93 22.16
N GLY A 55 -5.69 -19.12 21.55
CA GLY A 55 -6.96 -19.80 21.24
C GLY A 55 -7.75 -19.09 20.11
N LEU A 56 -7.06 -18.59 19.10
CA LEU A 56 -7.69 -17.94 17.96
C LEU A 56 -8.18 -18.96 16.93
N SER A 57 -9.49 -19.01 16.69
CA SER A 57 -10.02 -19.73 15.53
C SER A 57 -9.62 -19.01 14.22
N ASP A 58 -9.72 -19.71 13.09
CA ASP A 58 -9.43 -19.11 11.77
C ASP A 58 -10.33 -17.91 11.47
N MET A 59 -11.62 -17.99 11.82
CA MET A 59 -12.55 -16.86 11.71
C MET A 59 -12.16 -15.70 12.64
N ALA A 60 -11.79 -16.00 13.89
CA ALA A 60 -11.35 -14.99 14.86
C ALA A 60 -10.08 -14.27 14.38
N PHE A 61 -9.12 -15.02 13.82
CA PHE A 61 -7.94 -14.44 13.20
C PHE A 61 -8.30 -13.54 12.01
N GLY A 62 -9.13 -14.03 11.08
CA GLY A 62 -9.57 -13.27 9.91
C GLY A 62 -10.28 -11.97 10.28
N PHE A 63 -11.16 -12.01 11.30
CA PHE A 63 -11.81 -10.82 11.84
C PHE A 63 -10.79 -9.84 12.43
N GLY A 64 -9.89 -10.28 13.29
CA GLY A 64 -8.88 -9.44 13.91
C GLY A 64 -7.88 -8.86 12.92
N ALA A 65 -7.46 -9.63 11.91
CA ALA A 65 -6.64 -9.11 10.82
C ALA A 65 -7.36 -8.00 10.04
N GLY A 66 -8.65 -8.19 9.78
CA GLY A 66 -9.49 -7.26 9.03
C GLY A 66 -9.91 -6.02 9.83
N VAL A 67 -10.21 -6.13 11.13
CA VAL A 67 -10.74 -5.02 11.96
C VAL A 67 -9.81 -3.80 11.98
N PHE A 68 -8.53 -3.99 11.77
CA PHE A 68 -7.54 -2.94 11.52
C PHE A 68 -8.03 -1.95 10.45
N PHE A 69 -8.52 -2.44 9.31
CA PHE A 69 -8.97 -1.59 8.21
C PHE A 69 -10.24 -0.80 8.55
N LEU A 70 -11.09 -1.29 9.44
CA LEU A 70 -12.24 -0.51 9.92
C LEU A 70 -11.76 0.70 10.74
N GLY A 71 -10.82 0.49 11.67
CA GLY A 71 -10.20 1.59 12.42
C GLY A 71 -9.50 2.58 11.48
N TYR A 72 -8.75 2.07 10.50
CA TYR A 72 -8.06 2.89 9.49
C TYR A 72 -9.05 3.75 8.70
N CYS A 73 -10.10 3.17 8.10
CA CYS A 73 -11.07 3.91 7.28
C CYS A 73 -11.84 4.97 8.08
N LEU A 74 -12.24 4.67 9.32
CA LEU A 74 -12.98 5.61 10.16
C LEU A 74 -12.16 6.86 10.51
N PHE A 75 -10.85 6.69 10.71
CA PHE A 75 -9.99 7.76 11.19
C PHE A 75 -9.08 8.39 10.11
N GLU A 76 -9.09 7.87 8.87
CA GLU A 76 -8.27 8.38 7.76
C GLU A 76 -8.53 9.87 7.49
N ILE A 77 -9.79 10.26 7.32
CA ILE A 77 -10.16 11.66 7.04
C ILE A 77 -9.87 12.57 8.24
N PRO A 78 -10.34 12.28 9.48
CA PRO A 78 -9.99 13.08 10.65
C PRO A 78 -8.49 13.26 10.86
N SER A 79 -7.71 12.19 10.65
CA SER A 79 -6.26 12.23 10.79
C SER A 79 -5.60 13.20 9.79
N ASN A 80 -6.03 13.15 8.52
CA ASN A 80 -5.51 14.07 7.50
C ASN A 80 -5.90 15.53 7.76
N MET A 81 -7.10 15.79 8.28
CA MET A 81 -7.52 17.13 8.69
C MET A 81 -6.64 17.66 9.83
N MET A 82 -6.32 16.81 10.81
CA MET A 82 -5.42 17.19 11.90
C MET A 82 -4.00 17.48 11.42
N MET A 83 -3.48 16.69 10.45
CA MET A 83 -2.17 16.93 9.87
C MET A 83 -2.07 18.31 9.21
N GLN A 84 -3.13 18.76 8.53
CA GLN A 84 -3.16 20.10 7.92
C GLN A 84 -3.10 21.22 8.96
N ARG A 85 -3.67 21.02 10.15
CA ARG A 85 -3.69 22.00 11.26
C ARG A 85 -2.42 22.02 12.09
N VAL A 86 -1.90 20.83 12.40
CA VAL A 86 -0.78 20.64 13.35
C VAL A 86 0.58 20.69 12.65
N GLY A 87 0.62 20.38 11.35
CA GLY A 87 1.85 20.22 10.57
C GLY A 87 2.21 18.76 10.33
N ALA A 88 2.86 18.52 9.19
CA ALA A 88 3.17 17.16 8.74
C ALA A 88 4.21 16.48 9.64
N ARG A 89 5.26 17.20 10.04
CA ARG A 89 6.35 16.71 10.88
C ARG A 89 5.82 16.11 12.19
N LEU A 90 5.09 16.91 12.95
CA LEU A 90 4.58 16.51 14.26
C LEU A 90 3.54 15.40 14.12
N TRP A 91 2.67 15.50 13.09
CA TRP A 91 1.58 14.55 12.93
C TRP A 91 2.06 13.18 12.45
N ILE A 92 2.98 13.10 11.48
CA ILE A 92 3.59 11.84 11.03
C ILE A 92 4.40 11.20 12.16
N ALA A 93 5.20 12.00 12.91
CA ALA A 93 5.93 11.52 14.07
C ALA A 93 4.99 10.89 15.11
N ARG A 94 3.89 11.58 15.45
CA ARG A 94 2.87 11.08 16.38
C ARG A 94 2.23 9.78 15.86
N ILE A 95 1.85 9.72 14.58
CA ILE A 95 1.28 8.50 13.98
C ILE A 95 2.25 7.33 14.20
N MET A 96 3.51 7.50 13.83
CA MET A 96 4.51 6.42 13.90
C MET A 96 4.81 5.98 15.34
N VAL A 97 4.96 6.92 16.27
CA VAL A 97 5.23 6.57 17.67
C VAL A 97 4.04 5.84 18.29
N VAL A 98 2.82 6.35 18.12
CA VAL A 98 1.61 5.74 18.71
C VAL A 98 1.34 4.38 18.09
N TRP A 99 1.41 4.27 16.74
CA TRP A 99 1.24 2.99 16.07
C TRP A 99 2.33 2.00 16.50
N GLY A 100 3.62 2.40 16.55
CA GLY A 100 4.70 1.51 16.95
C GLY A 100 4.55 1.00 18.39
N ILE A 101 4.08 1.84 19.33
CA ILE A 101 3.75 1.42 20.70
C ILE A 101 2.61 0.39 20.70
N ILE A 102 1.54 0.62 19.94
CA ILE A 102 0.41 -0.31 19.87
C ILE A 102 0.84 -1.62 19.19
N SER A 103 1.63 -1.56 18.10
CA SER A 103 2.17 -2.74 17.44
C SER A 103 3.04 -3.57 18.38
N THR A 104 3.96 -2.92 19.08
CA THR A 104 4.78 -3.60 20.11
C THR A 104 3.90 -4.20 21.21
N SER A 105 2.83 -3.51 21.63
CA SER A 105 1.90 -4.00 22.65
C SER A 105 1.14 -5.26 22.24
N MET A 106 1.12 -5.60 20.94
CA MET A 106 0.55 -6.88 20.47
C MET A 106 1.23 -8.09 21.09
N MET A 107 2.49 -7.97 21.56
CA MET A 107 3.18 -9.05 22.28
C MET A 107 2.46 -9.49 23.57
N PHE A 108 1.58 -8.65 24.14
CA PHE A 108 0.82 -8.93 25.36
C PHE A 108 -0.58 -9.49 25.07
N VAL A 109 -0.92 -9.78 23.84
CA VAL A 109 -2.19 -10.40 23.48
C VAL A 109 -2.32 -11.76 24.15
N SER A 110 -3.39 -11.96 24.90
CA SER A 110 -3.68 -13.19 25.64
C SER A 110 -5.08 -13.75 25.38
N THR A 111 -5.93 -12.97 24.73
CA THR A 111 -7.32 -13.36 24.39
C THR A 111 -7.71 -12.86 23.01
N PRO A 112 -8.70 -13.49 22.33
CA PRO A 112 -9.24 -12.97 21.06
C PRO A 112 -9.72 -11.52 21.17
N THR A 113 -10.33 -11.14 22.28
CA THR A 113 -10.81 -9.76 22.49
C THR A 113 -9.67 -8.76 22.56
N SER A 114 -8.58 -9.05 23.29
CA SER A 114 -7.40 -8.18 23.33
C SER A 114 -6.75 -8.04 21.93
N PHE A 115 -6.74 -9.11 21.14
CA PHE A 115 -6.30 -9.08 19.76
C PHE A 115 -7.14 -8.11 18.90
N TYR A 116 -8.47 -8.18 18.99
CA TYR A 116 -9.37 -7.28 18.23
C TYR A 116 -9.19 -5.82 18.61
N ILE A 117 -9.13 -5.55 19.92
CA ILE A 117 -8.98 -4.17 20.43
C ILE A 117 -7.66 -3.57 19.94
N LEU A 118 -6.54 -4.28 20.11
CA LEU A 118 -5.24 -3.78 19.67
C LEU A 118 -5.15 -3.63 18.14
N ARG A 119 -5.71 -4.54 17.37
CA ARG A 119 -5.78 -4.44 15.91
C ARG A 119 -6.62 -3.25 15.44
N PHE A 120 -7.77 -3.00 16.10
CA PHE A 120 -8.57 -1.82 15.81
C PHE A 120 -7.82 -0.52 16.14
N LEU A 121 -7.24 -0.44 17.35
CA LEU A 121 -6.45 0.72 17.77
C LEU A 121 -5.23 0.95 16.90
N LEU A 122 -4.59 -0.12 16.43
CA LEU A 122 -3.48 -0.03 15.47
C LEU A 122 -3.95 0.62 14.16
N GLY A 123 -5.11 0.22 13.62
CA GLY A 123 -5.74 0.84 12.47
C GLY A 123 -6.04 2.33 12.68
N VAL A 124 -6.61 2.69 13.83
CA VAL A 124 -6.86 4.09 14.23
C VAL A 124 -5.56 4.90 14.29
N ALA A 125 -4.51 4.33 14.88
CA ALA A 125 -3.23 5.00 15.05
C ALA A 125 -2.49 5.22 13.72
N GLU A 126 -2.51 4.23 12.80
CA GLU A 126 -1.88 4.29 11.49
C GLU A 126 -2.72 5.10 10.48
N ALA A 127 -4.00 5.36 10.81
CA ALA A 127 -4.89 6.08 9.91
C ALA A 127 -4.33 7.44 9.49
N GLY A 128 -4.37 7.69 8.18
CA GLY A 128 -3.84 8.93 7.59
C GLY A 128 -2.33 8.93 7.33
N PHE A 129 -1.60 7.84 7.63
CA PHE A 129 -0.17 7.78 7.36
C PHE A 129 0.15 7.89 5.86
N TYR A 130 -0.38 6.99 5.03
CA TYR A 130 -0.12 7.02 3.59
C TYR A 130 -0.69 8.26 2.90
N PRO A 131 -1.98 8.63 3.08
CA PRO A 131 -2.49 9.89 2.53
C PRO A 131 -1.74 11.12 3.07
N GLY A 132 -1.27 11.05 4.30
CA GLY A 132 -0.43 12.08 4.90
C GLY A 132 0.91 12.24 4.20
N ILE A 133 1.56 11.14 3.83
CA ILE A 133 2.79 11.16 3.01
C ILE A 133 2.49 11.76 1.63
N VAL A 134 1.39 11.35 0.99
CA VAL A 134 0.98 11.91 -0.32
C VAL A 134 0.78 13.43 -0.21
N LEU A 135 0.06 13.89 0.82
CA LEU A 135 -0.14 15.32 1.09
C LEU A 135 1.20 16.02 1.39
N TYR A 136 2.09 15.40 2.16
CA TYR A 136 3.42 15.94 2.44
C TYR A 136 4.24 16.16 1.16
N LEU A 137 4.18 15.22 0.22
CA LEU A 137 4.87 15.37 -1.07
C LEU A 137 4.34 16.58 -1.87
N THR A 138 3.06 16.93 -1.74
CA THR A 138 2.51 18.13 -2.40
C THR A 138 3.07 19.43 -1.85
N TYR A 139 3.60 19.43 -0.64
CA TYR A 139 4.25 20.60 -0.03
C TYR A 139 5.69 20.81 -0.49
N TRP A 140 6.31 19.79 -1.11
CA TRP A 140 7.73 19.80 -1.46
C TRP A 140 8.00 19.64 -2.95
N LEU A 141 7.13 18.92 -3.66
CA LEU A 141 7.32 18.59 -5.06
C LEU A 141 6.21 19.18 -5.92
N PRO A 142 6.56 19.78 -7.06
CA PRO A 142 5.57 20.19 -8.05
C PRO A 142 4.83 18.97 -8.62
N SER A 143 3.59 19.18 -9.10
CA SER A 143 2.68 18.09 -9.53
C SER A 143 3.28 17.15 -10.57
N TYR A 144 4.11 17.66 -11.48
CA TYR A 144 4.81 16.85 -12.48
C TYR A 144 5.88 15.92 -11.89
N ALA A 145 6.40 16.22 -10.68
CA ALA A 145 7.39 15.40 -9.99
C ALA A 145 6.77 14.47 -8.93
N GLN A 146 5.55 14.77 -8.46
CA GLN A 146 4.86 13.98 -7.44
C GLN A 146 4.59 12.56 -7.87
N SER A 147 4.19 12.33 -9.13
CA SER A 147 3.90 10.99 -9.66
C SER A 147 5.11 10.04 -9.58
N GLN A 148 6.30 10.56 -9.85
CA GLN A 148 7.54 9.77 -9.73
C GLN A 148 7.91 9.51 -8.27
N GLY A 149 7.67 10.47 -7.37
CA GLY A 149 7.83 10.29 -5.93
C GLY A 149 6.89 9.20 -5.39
N LEU A 150 5.62 9.21 -5.80
CA LEU A 150 4.65 8.19 -5.42
C LEU A 150 4.98 6.81 -6.00
N ALA A 151 5.47 6.74 -7.24
CA ALA A 151 5.93 5.48 -7.82
C ALA A 151 7.11 4.89 -7.04
N CYS A 152 8.04 5.73 -6.57
CA CYS A 152 9.12 5.29 -5.69
C CYS A 152 8.58 4.69 -4.38
N LEU A 153 7.59 5.32 -3.75
CA LEU A 153 6.98 4.81 -2.52
C LEU A 153 6.23 3.50 -2.76
N SER A 154 5.55 3.35 -3.89
CA SER A 154 4.79 2.14 -4.22
C SER A 154 5.67 0.89 -4.29
N LEU A 155 6.97 1.04 -4.64
CA LEU A 155 7.95 -0.04 -4.55
C LEU A 155 8.15 -0.56 -3.12
N GLY A 156 7.85 0.25 -2.11
CA GLY A 156 7.95 -0.11 -0.70
C GLY A 156 7.07 -1.31 -0.32
N VAL A 157 5.91 -1.48 -0.96
CA VAL A 157 5.02 -2.64 -0.73
C VAL A 157 5.71 -3.95 -1.12
N GLY A 158 6.26 -3.98 -2.33
CA GLY A 158 6.97 -5.16 -2.83
C GLY A 158 8.22 -5.44 -2.00
N PHE A 159 9.00 -4.39 -1.70
CA PHE A 159 10.23 -4.51 -0.90
C PHE A 159 9.94 -5.01 0.53
N ALA A 160 8.90 -4.48 1.18
CA ALA A 160 8.46 -4.94 2.48
C ALA A 160 8.01 -6.42 2.44
N GLY A 161 7.29 -6.84 1.39
CA GLY A 161 6.89 -8.24 1.23
C GLY A 161 8.08 -9.18 1.02
N VAL A 162 9.13 -8.74 0.31
CA VAL A 162 10.36 -9.53 0.09
C VAL A 162 11.16 -9.69 1.37
N ILE A 163 11.27 -8.64 2.19
CA ILE A 163 12.06 -8.67 3.43
C ILE A 163 11.23 -9.22 4.60
N GLY A 164 9.96 -8.91 4.66
CA GLY A 164 9.10 -9.20 5.80
C GLY A 164 9.00 -10.69 6.09
N GLY A 165 8.78 -11.51 5.06
CA GLY A 165 8.71 -12.96 5.24
C GLY A 165 9.97 -13.55 5.90
N PRO A 166 11.16 -13.40 5.30
CA PRO A 166 12.42 -13.88 5.87
C PRO A 166 12.70 -13.31 7.26
N LEU A 167 12.46 -12.02 7.46
CA LEU A 167 12.69 -11.34 8.75
C LEU A 167 11.77 -11.90 9.84
N SER A 168 10.46 -11.99 9.57
CA SER A 168 9.49 -12.52 10.51
C SER A 168 9.77 -14.01 10.84
N GLY A 169 10.08 -14.82 9.83
CA GLY A 169 10.43 -16.22 10.01
C GLY A 169 11.70 -16.41 10.84
N TRP A 170 12.75 -15.60 10.56
CA TRP A 170 13.99 -15.61 11.30
C TRP A 170 13.79 -15.21 12.76
N ILE A 171 13.07 -14.11 13.01
CA ILE A 171 12.77 -13.65 14.38
C ILE A 171 12.03 -14.74 15.15
N MET A 172 10.95 -15.26 14.59
CA MET A 172 10.10 -16.24 15.25
C MET A 172 10.81 -17.54 15.53
N GLN A 173 11.75 -17.95 14.68
CA GLN A 173 12.53 -19.17 14.87
C GLN A 173 13.69 -18.99 15.86
N THR A 174 14.42 -17.88 15.77
CA THR A 174 15.65 -17.65 16.52
C THR A 174 15.38 -17.25 17.97
N PHE A 175 14.36 -16.43 18.21
CA PHE A 175 14.07 -15.88 19.54
C PHE A 175 13.01 -16.67 20.32
N ALA A 176 12.43 -17.74 19.75
CA ALA A 176 11.44 -18.56 20.43
C ALA A 176 11.98 -19.11 21.76
N GLY A 177 11.24 -18.88 22.85
CA GLY A 177 11.59 -19.33 24.20
C GLY A 177 12.59 -18.43 24.94
N MET A 178 13.25 -17.47 24.28
CA MET A 178 14.15 -16.52 24.95
C MET A 178 13.36 -15.62 25.93
N HIS A 179 13.85 -15.52 27.15
CA HIS A 179 13.18 -14.81 28.24
C HIS A 179 11.74 -15.29 28.53
N GLY A 180 11.40 -16.53 28.18
CA GLY A 180 10.06 -17.08 28.36
C GLY A 180 9.01 -16.57 27.38
N LEU A 181 9.41 -15.83 26.33
CA LEU A 181 8.52 -15.29 25.31
C LEU A 181 8.45 -16.22 24.09
N ALA A 182 7.25 -16.33 23.51
CA ALA A 182 7.06 -17.04 22.24
C ALA A 182 7.65 -16.24 21.07
N GLY A 183 7.96 -16.91 19.97
CA GLY A 183 8.56 -16.26 18.78
C GLY A 183 7.69 -15.15 18.20
N TRP A 184 6.35 -15.30 18.20
CA TRP A 184 5.42 -14.27 17.74
C TRP A 184 5.41 -13.02 18.63
N GLN A 185 5.71 -13.13 19.92
CA GLN A 185 5.83 -11.99 20.83
C GLN A 185 7.09 -11.17 20.49
N TRP A 186 8.21 -11.86 20.24
CA TRP A 186 9.43 -11.24 19.74
C TRP A 186 9.24 -10.56 18.39
N LEU A 187 8.43 -11.16 17.51
CA LEU A 187 8.10 -10.56 16.20
C LEU A 187 7.47 -9.18 16.39
N PHE A 188 6.41 -9.05 17.19
CA PHE A 188 5.77 -7.76 17.43
C PHE A 188 6.68 -6.77 18.14
N LEU A 189 7.53 -7.22 19.05
CA LEU A 189 8.50 -6.36 19.73
C LEU A 189 9.54 -5.80 18.74
N LEU A 190 10.17 -6.67 17.95
CA LEU A 190 11.30 -6.29 17.10
C LEU A 190 10.87 -5.60 15.80
N GLU A 191 9.69 -5.85 15.29
CA GLU A 191 9.16 -5.14 14.11
C GLU A 191 8.38 -3.87 14.47
N GLY A 192 7.76 -3.78 15.67
CA GLY A 192 7.05 -2.58 16.12
C GLY A 192 7.99 -1.49 16.66
N LEU A 193 9.08 -1.86 17.34
CA LEU A 193 10.02 -0.90 17.92
C LEU A 193 10.67 0.04 16.88
N PRO A 194 11.08 -0.41 15.68
CA PRO A 194 11.59 0.47 14.63
C PRO A 194 10.63 1.61 14.25
N ALA A 195 9.31 1.38 14.28
CA ALA A 195 8.33 2.43 14.01
C ALA A 195 8.38 3.54 15.07
N VAL A 196 8.54 3.20 16.36
CA VAL A 196 8.73 4.18 17.44
C VAL A 196 10.00 4.99 17.23
N LEU A 197 11.12 4.31 16.99
CA LEU A 197 12.43 4.96 16.80
C LEU A 197 12.41 5.88 15.58
N LEU A 198 11.88 5.41 14.46
CA LEU A 198 11.75 6.23 13.25
C LEU A 198 10.76 7.38 13.44
N GLY A 199 9.70 7.21 14.22
CA GLY A 199 8.78 8.29 14.58
C GLY A 199 9.49 9.43 15.34
N ILE A 200 10.41 9.08 16.24
CA ILE A 200 11.27 10.06 16.92
C ILE A 200 12.20 10.74 15.90
N VAL A 201 12.81 9.97 14.99
CA VAL A 201 13.67 10.53 13.93
C VAL A 201 12.90 11.47 13.01
N VAL A 202 11.65 11.12 12.64
CA VAL A 202 10.74 11.99 11.83
C VAL A 202 10.64 13.38 12.45
N PHE A 203 10.48 13.47 13.77
CA PHE A 203 10.34 14.74 14.47
C PHE A 203 11.56 15.66 14.30
N PHE A 204 12.77 15.10 14.17
CA PHE A 204 13.99 15.88 13.99
C PHE A 204 14.42 16.03 12.53
N TYR A 205 14.04 15.11 11.66
CA TYR A 205 14.54 15.04 10.29
C TYR A 205 13.65 15.74 9.27
N LEU A 206 12.31 15.62 9.40
CA LEU A 206 11.37 16.23 8.46
C LEU A 206 11.15 17.71 8.81
N ASP A 207 10.96 18.50 7.77
CA ASP A 207 10.52 19.89 7.85
C ASP A 207 9.07 19.99 7.38
N ASP A 208 8.23 20.85 7.97
CA ASP A 208 6.82 20.93 7.64
C ASP A 208 6.57 21.47 6.21
N ARG A 209 7.28 22.53 5.84
CA ARG A 209 7.11 23.22 4.55
C ARG A 209 8.41 23.89 4.11
N PRO A 210 8.62 24.10 2.79
CA PRO A 210 9.70 24.94 2.29
C PRO A 210 9.52 26.40 2.73
N GLY A 211 10.57 27.21 2.61
CA GLY A 211 10.56 28.64 2.87
C GLY A 211 11.63 29.10 3.89
N LYS A 212 11.85 28.33 4.96
CA LYS A 212 12.86 28.67 6.01
C LYS A 212 13.74 27.50 6.41
N VAL A 213 13.85 26.50 5.53
CA VAL A 213 14.68 25.32 5.84
C VAL A 213 16.16 25.64 5.66
N ARG A 214 17.00 25.12 6.57
CA ARG A 214 18.45 25.47 6.63
C ARG A 214 19.29 24.77 5.56
N TRP A 215 18.81 23.69 4.96
CA TRP A 215 19.54 22.89 3.96
C TRP A 215 19.33 23.38 2.51
N LEU A 216 18.44 24.38 2.29
CA LEU A 216 18.28 25.13 1.04
C LEU A 216 18.78 26.56 1.21
N SER A 217 19.37 27.14 0.16
CA SER A 217 19.70 28.57 0.16
C SER A 217 18.44 29.42 0.19
N ALA A 218 18.56 30.68 0.57
CA ALA A 218 17.43 31.62 0.58
C ALA A 218 16.75 31.73 -0.80
N ALA A 219 17.55 31.77 -1.88
CA ALA A 219 17.06 31.82 -3.26
C ALA A 219 16.32 30.52 -3.65
N GLN A 220 16.83 29.34 -3.24
CA GLN A 220 16.19 28.05 -3.48
C GLN A 220 14.87 27.92 -2.71
N ASN A 221 14.83 28.34 -1.43
CA ASN A 221 13.61 28.39 -0.64
C ASN A 221 12.54 29.26 -1.32
N ALA A 222 12.91 30.48 -1.71
CA ALA A 222 12.00 31.41 -2.38
C ALA A 222 11.45 30.83 -3.70
N LYS A 223 12.33 30.20 -4.48
CA LYS A 223 11.94 29.56 -5.76
C LYS A 223 10.93 28.44 -5.55
N VAL A 224 11.20 27.49 -4.61
CA VAL A 224 10.28 26.39 -4.35
C VAL A 224 8.92 26.90 -3.91
N VAL A 225 8.86 27.89 -3.01
CA VAL A 225 7.60 28.50 -2.58
C VAL A 225 6.86 29.13 -3.75
N ALA A 226 7.56 29.92 -4.60
CA ALA A 226 6.95 30.59 -5.75
C ALA A 226 6.39 29.57 -6.78
N ASP A 227 7.13 28.48 -7.05
CA ASP A 227 6.69 27.45 -7.99
C ASP A 227 5.44 26.70 -7.47
N LEU A 228 5.40 26.36 -6.18
CA LEU A 228 4.25 25.69 -5.56
C LEU A 228 3.02 26.62 -5.48
N ASP A 229 3.21 27.90 -5.14
CA ASP A 229 2.13 28.89 -5.11
C ASP A 229 1.55 29.16 -6.51
N ARG A 230 2.40 29.19 -7.54
CA ARG A 230 1.95 29.31 -8.93
C ARG A 230 1.06 28.14 -9.32
N GLN A 231 1.50 26.90 -9.05
CA GLN A 231 0.71 25.71 -9.35
C GLN A 231 -0.61 25.66 -8.57
N ARG A 232 -0.59 26.07 -7.31
CA ARG A 232 -1.80 26.16 -6.51
C ARG A 232 -2.84 27.11 -7.13
N ARG A 233 -2.41 28.29 -7.56
CA ARG A 233 -3.29 29.26 -8.26
C ARG A 233 -3.82 28.72 -9.57
N GLU A 234 -2.99 28.04 -10.37
CA GLU A 234 -3.41 27.39 -11.61
C GLU A 234 -4.48 26.33 -11.35
N HIS A 235 -4.32 25.50 -10.29
CA HIS A 235 -5.32 24.51 -9.89
C HIS A 235 -6.61 25.14 -9.37
N GLU A 236 -6.53 26.20 -8.59
CA GLU A 236 -7.69 26.94 -8.08
C GLU A 236 -8.49 27.59 -9.23
N GLN A 237 -7.82 28.12 -10.24
CA GLN A 237 -8.45 28.68 -11.45
C GLN A 237 -9.07 27.60 -12.36
N ALA A 238 -8.41 26.45 -12.49
CA ALA A 238 -8.91 25.35 -13.31
C ALA A 238 -10.05 24.54 -12.61
N GLY A 239 -10.11 24.57 -11.29
CA GLY A 239 -11.00 23.70 -10.48
C GLY A 239 -12.42 24.23 -10.23
N ALA A 240 -12.75 25.43 -10.74
CA ALA A 240 -14.00 26.11 -10.36
C ALA A 240 -15.31 25.49 -10.92
N THR A 241 -15.27 24.47 -11.76
CA THR A 241 -16.44 24.04 -12.54
C THR A 241 -17.06 22.67 -12.19
N HIS A 242 -16.43 21.85 -11.36
CA HIS A 242 -16.99 20.51 -11.06
C HIS A 242 -17.36 20.35 -9.58
N THR A 243 -18.66 20.25 -9.30
CA THR A 243 -19.21 19.98 -7.97
C THR A 243 -18.96 18.53 -7.54
N LEU A 244 -18.78 18.30 -6.23
CA LEU A 244 -18.67 16.95 -5.61
C LEU A 244 -19.75 16.00 -6.13
N ARG A 245 -20.97 16.52 -6.33
CA ARG A 245 -22.13 15.74 -6.83
C ARG A 245 -21.91 15.19 -8.24
N SER A 246 -21.12 15.86 -9.10
CA SER A 246 -20.84 15.38 -10.45
C SER A 246 -19.92 14.14 -10.43
N ALA A 247 -18.96 14.09 -9.51
CA ALA A 247 -18.07 12.94 -9.34
C ALA A 247 -18.81 11.66 -9.01
N PHE A 248 -19.78 11.71 -8.07
CA PHE A 248 -20.59 10.55 -7.68
C PHE A 248 -21.50 10.02 -8.80
N ARG A 249 -21.82 10.83 -9.80
CA ARG A 249 -22.63 10.43 -10.96
C ARG A 249 -21.81 9.78 -12.07
N HIS A 250 -20.48 9.82 -11.98
CA HIS A 250 -19.60 9.29 -13.01
C HIS A 250 -19.49 7.76 -12.91
N ARG A 251 -20.10 7.03 -13.85
CA ARG A 251 -20.12 5.56 -13.85
C ARG A 251 -18.68 4.97 -13.84
N ALA A 252 -17.75 5.60 -14.53
CA ALA A 252 -16.36 5.12 -14.57
C ALA A 252 -15.69 5.16 -13.19
N LEU A 253 -16.05 6.13 -12.33
CA LEU A 253 -15.52 6.16 -10.96
C LEU A 253 -15.93 4.91 -10.17
N TRP A 254 -17.21 4.51 -10.21
CA TRP A 254 -17.67 3.32 -9.50
C TRP A 254 -17.06 2.03 -10.05
N CYS A 255 -16.77 1.99 -11.36
CA CYS A 255 -16.00 0.89 -11.95
C CYS A 255 -14.58 0.82 -11.33
N LEU A 256 -13.88 1.97 -11.22
CA LEU A 256 -12.53 2.01 -10.63
C LEU A 256 -12.57 1.69 -9.12
N VAL A 257 -13.58 2.15 -8.39
CA VAL A 257 -13.79 1.83 -6.97
C VAL A 257 -13.96 0.32 -6.79
N PHE A 258 -14.80 -0.31 -7.60
CA PHE A 258 -15.02 -1.77 -7.55
C PHE A 258 -13.74 -2.54 -7.92
N VAL A 259 -13.04 -2.12 -8.97
CA VAL A 259 -11.78 -2.75 -9.40
C VAL A 259 -10.73 -2.65 -8.29
N ASN A 260 -10.58 -1.48 -7.66
CA ASN A 260 -9.66 -1.31 -6.55
C ASN A 260 -10.02 -2.16 -5.34
N PHE A 261 -11.31 -2.24 -4.98
CA PHE A 261 -11.81 -3.11 -3.92
C PHE A 261 -11.45 -4.58 -4.18
N ALA A 262 -11.73 -5.08 -5.39
CA ALA A 262 -11.44 -6.46 -5.75
C ALA A 262 -9.94 -6.78 -5.72
N LEU A 263 -9.10 -5.86 -6.23
CA LEU A 263 -7.65 -5.99 -6.18
C LEU A 263 -7.13 -6.06 -4.74
N LEU A 264 -7.62 -5.18 -3.87
CA LEU A 264 -7.22 -5.17 -2.46
C LEU A 264 -7.74 -6.39 -1.71
N CYS A 265 -8.94 -6.91 -2.04
CA CYS A 265 -9.39 -8.21 -1.55
C CYS A 265 -8.40 -9.32 -1.91
N GLY A 266 -7.97 -9.41 -3.17
CA GLY A 266 -7.00 -10.40 -3.61
C GLY A 266 -5.65 -10.25 -2.91
N THR A 267 -5.13 -9.01 -2.90
CA THR A 267 -3.81 -8.71 -2.33
C THR A 267 -3.76 -9.00 -0.82
N TYR A 268 -4.70 -8.47 -0.04
CA TYR A 268 -4.70 -8.67 1.42
C TYR A 268 -5.15 -10.08 1.81
N GLY A 269 -6.11 -10.67 1.07
CA GLY A 269 -6.50 -12.05 1.29
C GLY A 269 -5.30 -13.00 1.17
N VAL A 270 -4.49 -12.83 0.12
CA VAL A 270 -3.24 -13.60 -0.01
C VAL A 270 -2.23 -13.20 1.06
N SER A 271 -1.93 -11.92 1.23
CA SER A 271 -0.84 -11.47 2.11
C SER A 271 -0.98 -11.96 3.56
N PHE A 272 -2.18 -11.93 4.14
CA PHE A 272 -2.41 -12.38 5.51
C PHE A 272 -2.42 -13.91 5.67
N TRP A 273 -2.79 -14.63 4.61
CA TRP A 273 -2.87 -16.08 4.65
C TRP A 273 -1.67 -16.78 3.99
N LEU A 274 -0.78 -16.04 3.32
CA LEU A 274 0.37 -16.57 2.60
C LEU A 274 1.27 -17.44 3.46
N PRO A 275 1.66 -17.05 4.70
CA PRO A 275 2.47 -17.92 5.56
C PRO A 275 1.78 -19.26 5.85
N GLN A 276 0.46 -19.23 6.07
CA GLN A 276 -0.33 -20.43 6.31
C GLN A 276 -0.43 -21.30 5.04
N ILE A 277 -0.65 -20.68 3.88
CA ILE A 277 -0.70 -21.40 2.59
C ILE A 277 0.64 -22.12 2.35
N ILE A 278 1.76 -21.39 2.51
CA ILE A 278 3.09 -21.96 2.35
C ILE A 278 3.35 -23.08 3.37
N ARG A 279 3.00 -22.87 4.64
CA ARG A 279 3.16 -23.87 5.70
C ARG A 279 2.40 -25.16 5.41
N ASN A 280 1.23 -25.07 4.76
CA ASN A 280 0.43 -26.24 4.40
C ASN A 280 1.04 -27.05 3.22
N LEU A 281 2.03 -26.51 2.49
CA LEU A 281 2.68 -27.20 1.38
C LEU A 281 3.71 -28.25 1.81
N GLY A 282 4.12 -28.29 3.09
CA GLY A 282 5.10 -29.24 3.60
C GLY A 282 5.60 -28.89 5.01
N GLU A 283 6.51 -29.68 5.51
CA GLU A 283 7.12 -29.52 6.84
C GLU A 283 8.28 -28.49 6.79
N GLN A 284 7.99 -27.24 6.46
CA GLN A 284 9.00 -26.19 6.47
C GLN A 284 9.19 -25.60 7.88
N THR A 285 10.41 -25.16 8.17
CA THR A 285 10.71 -24.30 9.32
C THR A 285 10.05 -22.93 9.15
N LEU A 286 10.00 -22.13 10.21
CA LEU A 286 9.45 -20.76 10.14
C LEU A 286 10.27 -19.86 9.21
N LEU A 287 11.61 -20.03 9.21
CA LEU A 287 12.49 -19.31 8.31
C LEU A 287 12.26 -19.69 6.85
N GLU A 288 12.16 -20.98 6.55
CA GLU A 288 11.86 -21.47 5.19
C GLU A 288 10.50 -20.98 4.71
N THR A 289 9.48 -21.01 5.57
CA THR A 289 8.16 -20.43 5.29
C THR A 289 8.28 -18.95 4.95
N GLY A 290 9.11 -18.21 5.68
CA GLY A 290 9.40 -16.80 5.42
C GLY A 290 10.09 -16.58 4.07
N LEU A 291 11.14 -17.36 3.77
CA LEU A 291 11.87 -17.28 2.51
C LEU A 291 10.98 -17.60 1.30
N LEU A 292 10.17 -18.65 1.39
CA LEU A 292 9.23 -19.01 0.33
C LEU A 292 8.14 -17.95 0.15
N SER A 293 7.68 -17.32 1.24
CA SER A 293 6.70 -16.22 1.18
C SER A 293 7.24 -14.97 0.50
N ALA A 294 8.56 -14.77 0.49
CA ALA A 294 9.18 -13.64 -0.21
C ALA A 294 9.15 -13.78 -1.74
N VAL A 295 9.15 -15.01 -2.26
CA VAL A 295 9.26 -15.27 -3.71
C VAL A 295 8.12 -14.66 -4.52
N PRO A 296 6.83 -14.81 -4.15
CA PRO A 296 5.73 -14.15 -4.84
C PRO A 296 5.84 -12.62 -4.86
N PHE A 297 6.28 -12.00 -3.75
CA PHE A 297 6.47 -10.56 -3.69
C PHE A 297 7.65 -10.08 -4.54
N ALA A 298 8.75 -10.85 -4.60
CA ALA A 298 9.89 -10.55 -5.45
C ALA A 298 9.51 -10.58 -6.95
N VAL A 299 8.86 -11.66 -7.38
CA VAL A 299 8.36 -11.78 -8.76
C VAL A 299 7.36 -10.67 -9.07
N GLY A 300 6.41 -10.42 -8.15
CA GLY A 300 5.41 -9.36 -8.28
C GLY A 300 6.03 -7.97 -8.43
N SER A 301 7.07 -7.67 -7.65
CA SER A 301 7.78 -6.38 -7.72
C SER A 301 8.49 -6.17 -9.05
N VAL A 302 9.15 -7.20 -9.56
CA VAL A 302 9.79 -7.15 -10.89
C VAL A 302 8.74 -6.94 -11.99
N CYS A 303 7.66 -7.71 -11.98
CA CYS A 303 6.57 -7.57 -12.94
C CYS A 303 5.90 -6.20 -12.88
N MET A 304 5.67 -5.65 -11.67
CA MET A 304 5.13 -4.31 -11.46
C MET A 304 5.96 -3.24 -12.18
N LEU A 305 7.30 -3.31 -12.07
CA LEU A 305 8.21 -2.38 -12.76
C LEU A 305 8.16 -2.53 -14.27
N LEU A 306 8.19 -3.77 -14.77
CA LEU A 306 8.18 -4.04 -16.20
C LEU A 306 6.87 -3.62 -16.87
N VAL A 307 5.74 -4.02 -16.27
CA VAL A 307 4.40 -3.68 -16.77
C VAL A 307 4.15 -2.18 -16.67
N GLY A 308 4.53 -1.54 -15.55
CA GLY A 308 4.42 -0.09 -15.37
C GLY A 308 5.19 0.67 -16.47
N LYS A 309 6.46 0.32 -16.66
CA LYS A 309 7.30 0.93 -17.71
C LYS A 309 6.76 0.71 -19.12
N HIS A 310 6.22 -0.47 -19.42
CA HIS A 310 5.62 -0.75 -20.72
C HIS A 310 4.33 0.04 -20.91
N SER A 311 3.46 0.11 -19.90
CA SER A 311 2.23 0.91 -19.92
C SER A 311 2.52 2.41 -20.09
N ASP A 312 3.61 2.93 -19.49
CA ASP A 312 4.05 4.31 -19.65
C ASP A 312 4.52 4.59 -21.10
N ARG A 313 5.29 3.67 -21.69
CA ARG A 313 5.79 3.81 -23.09
C ARG A 313 4.66 3.77 -24.11
N THR A 314 3.71 2.86 -23.95
CA THR A 314 2.59 2.67 -24.85
C THR A 314 1.47 3.67 -24.63
N ARG A 315 1.48 4.38 -23.49
CA ARG A 315 0.38 5.26 -23.02
C ARG A 315 -0.96 4.54 -22.93
N GLU A 316 -0.92 3.21 -22.82
CA GLU A 316 -2.10 2.36 -22.72
C GLU A 316 -2.20 1.85 -21.27
N ARG A 317 -3.28 2.18 -20.57
CA ARG A 317 -3.50 1.83 -19.16
C ARG A 317 -4.55 0.74 -18.99
N ARG A 318 -5.58 0.77 -19.80
CA ARG A 318 -6.77 -0.08 -19.66
C ARG A 318 -6.43 -1.57 -19.81
N TRP A 319 -5.76 -1.93 -20.90
CA TRP A 319 -5.44 -3.33 -21.17
C TRP A 319 -4.33 -3.84 -20.26
N HIS A 320 -3.34 -3.01 -19.90
CA HIS A 320 -2.33 -3.39 -18.93
C HIS A 320 -2.96 -3.68 -17.55
N ALA A 321 -3.88 -2.84 -17.08
CA ALA A 321 -4.61 -3.10 -15.83
C ALA A 321 -5.47 -4.36 -15.94
N SER A 322 -6.30 -4.48 -17.02
CA SER A 322 -7.22 -5.60 -17.17
C SER A 322 -6.50 -6.96 -17.30
N LEU A 323 -5.43 -7.05 -18.09
CA LEU A 323 -4.65 -8.28 -18.24
C LEU A 323 -3.88 -8.63 -16.99
N SER A 324 -3.37 -7.63 -16.26
CA SER A 324 -2.74 -7.86 -14.96
C SER A 324 -3.75 -8.40 -13.92
N ILE A 325 -4.97 -7.86 -13.86
CA ILE A 325 -6.03 -8.39 -12.99
C ILE A 325 -6.41 -9.82 -13.39
N LEU A 326 -6.46 -10.10 -14.69
CA LEU A 326 -6.72 -11.46 -15.19
C LEU A 326 -5.59 -12.42 -14.79
N ALA A 327 -4.33 -12.00 -14.85
CA ALA A 327 -3.21 -12.78 -14.36
C ALA A 327 -3.31 -13.05 -12.84
N ALA A 328 -3.75 -12.04 -12.04
CA ALA A 328 -4.02 -12.23 -10.64
C ALA A 328 -5.16 -13.26 -10.40
N CYS A 329 -6.26 -13.15 -11.15
CA CYS A 329 -7.35 -14.12 -11.11
C CYS A 329 -6.86 -15.56 -11.40
N LEU A 330 -6.13 -15.74 -12.49
CA LEU A 330 -5.59 -17.05 -12.90
C LEU A 330 -4.63 -17.59 -11.83
N GLY A 331 -3.73 -16.76 -11.31
CA GLY A 331 -2.81 -17.15 -10.24
C GLY A 331 -3.54 -17.62 -8.97
N LEU A 332 -4.59 -16.91 -8.56
CA LEU A 332 -5.43 -17.31 -7.41
C LEU A 332 -6.16 -18.64 -7.66
N ALA A 333 -6.77 -18.79 -8.83
CA ALA A 333 -7.50 -20.02 -9.18
C ALA A 333 -6.56 -21.24 -9.28
N LEU A 334 -5.40 -21.06 -9.92
CA LEU A 334 -4.39 -22.12 -10.03
C LEU A 334 -3.78 -22.47 -8.68
N SER A 335 -3.52 -21.49 -7.79
CA SER A 335 -3.01 -21.77 -6.45
C SER A 335 -4.00 -22.55 -5.60
N ALA A 336 -5.29 -22.30 -5.76
CA ALA A 336 -6.34 -23.10 -5.13
C ALA A 336 -6.42 -24.51 -5.70
N THR A 337 -6.28 -24.66 -7.02
CA THR A 337 -6.32 -25.98 -7.69
C THR A 337 -5.11 -26.84 -7.34
N PHE A 338 -3.91 -26.23 -7.29
CA PHE A 338 -2.66 -26.92 -7.02
C PHE A 338 -2.22 -26.83 -5.56
N HIS A 339 -3.16 -26.65 -4.62
CA HIS A 339 -2.86 -26.47 -3.20
C HIS A 339 -2.05 -27.61 -2.58
N ASN A 340 -2.09 -28.84 -3.14
CA ASN A 340 -1.31 -30.01 -2.70
C ASN A 340 0.01 -30.21 -3.49
N GLN A 341 0.34 -29.31 -4.41
CA GLN A 341 1.56 -29.42 -5.24
C GLN A 341 2.44 -28.19 -4.97
N PRO A 342 3.49 -28.33 -4.11
CA PRO A 342 4.24 -27.19 -3.59
C PRO A 342 4.76 -26.24 -4.66
N LEU A 343 5.43 -26.78 -5.68
CA LEU A 343 6.04 -25.97 -6.74
C LEU A 343 4.99 -25.23 -7.60
N LEU A 344 3.91 -25.94 -7.99
CA LEU A 344 2.85 -25.35 -8.80
C LEU A 344 2.03 -24.33 -8.03
N CYS A 345 1.77 -24.58 -6.74
CA CYS A 345 1.10 -23.62 -5.87
C CYS A 345 1.95 -22.34 -5.72
N LEU A 346 3.24 -22.47 -5.43
CA LEU A 346 4.16 -21.35 -5.31
C LEU A 346 4.25 -20.54 -6.63
N ALA A 347 4.39 -21.22 -7.76
CA ALA A 347 4.41 -20.58 -9.08
C ALA A 347 3.10 -19.83 -9.36
N SER A 348 1.96 -20.41 -8.97
CA SER A 348 0.65 -19.78 -9.10
C SER A 348 0.49 -18.55 -8.19
N LEU A 349 1.01 -18.60 -6.97
CA LEU A 349 1.06 -17.43 -6.08
C LEU A 349 1.99 -16.33 -6.63
N CYS A 350 3.09 -16.69 -7.30
CA CYS A 350 3.92 -15.73 -8.01
C CYS A 350 3.14 -15.02 -9.12
N LEU A 351 2.36 -15.76 -9.91
CA LEU A 351 1.49 -15.20 -10.94
C LEU A 351 0.41 -14.28 -10.33
N ALA A 352 -0.20 -14.70 -9.21
CA ALA A 352 -1.20 -13.90 -8.49
C ALA A 352 -0.62 -12.56 -8.03
N MET A 353 0.55 -12.56 -7.40
CA MET A 353 1.20 -11.33 -6.93
C MET A 353 1.75 -10.48 -8.08
N ALA A 354 2.28 -11.10 -9.14
CA ALA A 354 2.69 -10.39 -10.35
C ALA A 354 1.52 -9.61 -10.97
N GLY A 355 0.37 -10.26 -11.08
CA GLY A 355 -0.86 -9.62 -11.56
C GLY A 355 -1.34 -8.52 -10.64
N SER A 356 -1.46 -8.79 -9.34
CA SER A 356 -2.01 -7.85 -8.35
C SER A 356 -1.18 -6.57 -8.22
N LEU A 357 0.16 -6.68 -8.04
CA LEU A 357 1.03 -5.53 -7.88
C LEU A 357 1.14 -4.71 -9.19
N SER A 358 1.18 -5.38 -10.35
CA SER A 358 1.18 -4.70 -11.65
C SER A 358 -0.13 -3.95 -11.90
N ALA A 359 -1.26 -4.59 -11.63
CA ALA A 359 -2.58 -3.97 -11.78
C ALA A 359 -2.75 -2.76 -10.85
N PHE A 360 -2.34 -2.89 -9.59
CA PHE A 360 -2.39 -1.81 -8.61
C PHE A 360 -1.61 -0.59 -9.08
N ASN A 361 -0.36 -0.79 -9.54
CA ASN A 361 0.47 0.30 -10.05
C ASN A 361 -0.15 1.03 -11.24
N VAL A 362 -0.67 0.30 -12.22
CA VAL A 362 -1.30 0.89 -13.42
C VAL A 362 -2.63 1.55 -13.09
N LEU A 363 -3.43 0.98 -12.18
CA LEU A 363 -4.75 1.47 -11.80
C LEU A 363 -4.70 2.90 -11.25
N TRP A 364 -3.68 3.22 -10.42
CA TRP A 364 -3.54 4.55 -9.81
C TRP A 364 -3.20 5.67 -10.80
N ALA A 365 -2.76 5.32 -12.01
CA ALA A 365 -2.54 6.31 -13.07
C ALA A 365 -3.83 6.67 -13.85
N ILE A 366 -4.94 5.93 -13.66
CA ILE A 366 -6.16 6.07 -14.46
C ILE A 366 -7.07 7.22 -13.98
N PRO A 367 -7.31 7.46 -12.67
CA PRO A 367 -8.23 8.48 -12.22
C PRO A 367 -7.95 9.87 -12.79
N GLY A 368 -6.67 10.25 -12.88
CA GLY A 368 -6.25 11.54 -13.45
C GLY A 368 -6.53 11.69 -14.96
N THR A 369 -6.79 10.59 -15.67
CA THR A 369 -7.15 10.64 -17.10
C THR A 369 -8.68 10.66 -17.34
N LEU A 370 -9.46 10.25 -16.34
CA LEU A 370 -10.93 10.15 -16.46
C LEU A 370 -11.67 11.26 -15.72
N LEU A 371 -11.06 11.80 -14.67
CA LEU A 371 -11.65 12.79 -13.78
C LEU A 371 -10.81 14.05 -13.81
N THR A 372 -11.46 15.21 -13.75
CA THR A 372 -10.78 16.53 -13.77
C THR A 372 -11.11 17.33 -12.51
N GLY A 373 -10.19 18.17 -12.07
CA GLY A 373 -10.37 19.07 -10.95
C GLY A 373 -10.70 18.40 -9.63
N ALA A 374 -11.66 18.95 -8.87
CA ALA A 374 -12.07 18.43 -7.56
C ALA A 374 -12.63 16.99 -7.60
N ALA A 375 -13.18 16.54 -8.74
CA ALA A 375 -13.71 15.20 -8.91
C ALA A 375 -12.61 14.12 -8.82
N THR A 376 -11.38 14.41 -9.26
CA THR A 376 -10.23 13.50 -9.14
C THR A 376 -9.89 13.23 -7.67
N GLY A 377 -9.82 14.25 -6.82
CA GLY A 377 -9.53 14.09 -5.40
C GLY A 377 -10.59 13.24 -4.67
N VAL A 378 -11.87 13.50 -4.94
CA VAL A 378 -12.99 12.71 -4.39
C VAL A 378 -12.94 11.27 -4.90
N GLY A 379 -12.65 11.08 -6.19
CA GLY A 379 -12.51 9.75 -6.79
C GLY A 379 -11.41 8.94 -6.13
N ILE A 380 -10.24 9.53 -5.92
CA ILE A 380 -9.12 8.91 -5.22
C ILE A 380 -9.50 8.56 -3.78
N ALA A 381 -10.14 9.47 -3.04
CA ALA A 381 -10.58 9.22 -1.67
C ALA A 381 -11.59 8.06 -1.58
N LEU A 382 -12.56 8.00 -2.49
CA LEU A 382 -13.51 6.89 -2.56
C LEU A 382 -12.84 5.56 -2.89
N MET A 383 -11.92 5.55 -3.87
CA MET A 383 -11.15 4.36 -4.23
C MET A 383 -10.34 3.86 -3.04
N THR A 384 -9.70 4.76 -2.28
CA THR A 384 -8.90 4.39 -1.10
C THR A 384 -9.77 3.81 0.00
N THR A 385 -10.83 4.54 0.39
CA THR A 385 -11.69 4.16 1.51
C THR A 385 -12.43 2.85 1.23
N VAL A 386 -13.11 2.75 0.09
CA VAL A 386 -13.84 1.51 -0.28
C VAL A 386 -12.86 0.36 -0.56
N GLY A 387 -11.71 0.65 -1.18
CA GLY A 387 -10.67 -0.34 -1.41
C GLY A 387 -10.15 -0.94 -0.10
N ASN A 388 -9.89 -0.11 0.92
CA ASN A 388 -9.43 -0.56 2.23
C ASN A 388 -10.47 -1.45 2.95
N LEU A 389 -11.77 -1.32 2.66
CA LEU A 389 -12.78 -2.29 3.13
C LEU A 389 -12.55 -3.69 2.56
N GLY A 390 -11.90 -3.83 1.40
CA GLY A 390 -11.43 -5.12 0.89
C GLY A 390 -10.42 -5.79 1.81
N GLY A 391 -9.58 -4.98 2.48
CA GLY A 391 -8.64 -5.46 3.50
C GLY A 391 -9.34 -5.99 4.77
N TYR A 392 -10.57 -5.52 5.07
CA TYR A 392 -11.40 -6.12 6.09
C TYR A 392 -12.12 -7.38 5.59
N ALA A 393 -12.78 -7.28 4.45
CA ALA A 393 -13.66 -8.31 3.94
C ALA A 393 -12.91 -9.61 3.61
N SER A 394 -11.74 -9.52 2.95
CA SER A 394 -11.06 -10.71 2.44
C SER A 394 -10.43 -11.59 3.52
N PRO A 395 -9.67 -11.09 4.53
CA PRO A 395 -9.14 -11.97 5.57
C PRO A 395 -10.24 -12.61 6.41
N PHE A 396 -11.31 -11.84 6.70
CA PHE A 396 -12.48 -12.35 7.42
C PHE A 396 -13.19 -13.45 6.64
N MET A 397 -13.48 -13.23 5.37
CA MET A 397 -14.10 -14.22 4.48
C MET A 397 -13.25 -15.51 4.38
N MET A 398 -11.93 -15.36 4.19
CA MET A 398 -11.00 -16.49 4.14
C MET A 398 -11.02 -17.31 5.45
N GLY A 399 -11.02 -16.62 6.60
CA GLY A 399 -11.08 -17.26 7.90
C GLY A 399 -12.41 -17.98 8.15
N TRP A 400 -13.51 -17.33 7.80
CA TRP A 400 -14.85 -17.92 7.90
C TRP A 400 -15.00 -19.18 7.02
N ILE A 401 -14.55 -19.11 5.76
CA ILE A 401 -14.58 -20.24 4.83
C ILE A 401 -13.75 -21.41 5.37
N LYS A 402 -12.51 -21.12 5.79
CA LYS A 402 -11.64 -22.15 6.33
C LYS A 402 -12.22 -22.81 7.57
N GLN A 403 -12.82 -22.06 8.48
CA GLN A 403 -13.43 -22.59 9.69
C GLN A 403 -14.70 -23.41 9.40
N SER A 404 -15.51 -23.01 8.41
CA SER A 404 -16.77 -23.70 8.08
C SER A 404 -16.60 -24.91 7.17
N SER A 405 -15.64 -24.85 6.22
CA SER A 405 -15.45 -25.92 5.23
C SER A 405 -14.20 -26.80 5.50
N GLY A 406 -13.27 -26.36 6.32
CA GLY A 406 -11.95 -26.96 6.48
C GLY A 406 -10.96 -26.60 5.35
N HIS A 407 -11.41 -25.95 4.29
CA HIS A 407 -10.71 -25.75 3.03
C HIS A 407 -10.42 -24.26 2.76
N LEU A 408 -9.16 -23.85 2.83
CA LEU A 408 -8.74 -22.48 2.56
C LEU A 408 -8.83 -22.12 1.06
N GLU A 409 -8.67 -23.12 0.20
CA GLU A 409 -8.69 -23.01 -1.25
C GLU A 409 -10.01 -22.48 -1.79
N TYR A 410 -11.15 -22.73 -1.12
CA TYR A 410 -12.43 -22.18 -1.52
C TYR A 410 -12.47 -20.66 -1.42
N GLY A 411 -11.78 -20.08 -0.43
CA GLY A 411 -11.62 -18.65 -0.30
C GLY A 411 -10.80 -18.06 -1.47
N LEU A 412 -9.76 -18.76 -1.91
CA LEU A 412 -8.95 -18.34 -3.08
C LEU A 412 -9.77 -18.36 -4.37
N PHE A 413 -10.66 -19.35 -4.57
CA PHE A 413 -11.58 -19.36 -5.73
C PHE A 413 -12.54 -18.17 -5.72
N ILE A 414 -13.07 -17.77 -4.55
CA ILE A 414 -13.94 -16.59 -4.44
C ILE A 414 -13.17 -15.31 -4.76
N LEU A 415 -11.92 -15.18 -4.26
CA LEU A 415 -11.07 -14.06 -4.62
C LEU A 415 -10.73 -14.05 -6.12
N ALA A 416 -10.51 -15.22 -6.73
CA ALA A 416 -10.31 -15.34 -8.16
C ALA A 416 -11.54 -14.88 -8.95
N ALA A 417 -12.74 -15.32 -8.58
CA ALA A 417 -14.00 -14.91 -9.22
C ALA A 417 -14.23 -13.38 -9.11
N LEU A 418 -13.93 -12.80 -7.94
CA LEU A 418 -14.04 -11.36 -7.73
C LEU A 418 -13.05 -10.59 -8.63
N ASN A 419 -11.80 -11.08 -8.76
CA ASN A 419 -10.79 -10.48 -9.65
C ASN A 419 -11.17 -10.69 -11.12
N LEU A 420 -11.80 -11.81 -11.50
CA LEU A 420 -12.32 -11.98 -12.86
C LEU A 420 -13.38 -10.93 -13.19
N ALA A 421 -14.33 -10.71 -12.28
CA ALA A 421 -15.33 -9.66 -12.45
C ALA A 421 -14.67 -8.27 -12.59
N ALA A 422 -13.66 -7.99 -11.80
CA ALA A 422 -12.89 -6.75 -11.87
C ALA A 422 -12.14 -6.61 -13.22
N ALA A 423 -11.53 -7.67 -13.74
CA ALA A 423 -10.87 -7.66 -15.05
C ALA A 423 -11.86 -7.33 -16.17
N LEU A 424 -13.04 -7.95 -16.14
CA LEU A 424 -14.10 -7.71 -17.12
C LEU A 424 -14.67 -6.28 -17.04
N VAL A 425 -14.83 -5.75 -15.82
CA VAL A 425 -15.25 -4.35 -15.60
C VAL A 425 -14.18 -3.41 -16.12
N MET A 426 -12.91 -3.64 -15.78
CA MET A 426 -11.79 -2.81 -16.23
C MET A 426 -11.65 -2.82 -17.75
N ALA A 427 -11.84 -3.96 -18.40
CA ALA A 427 -11.84 -4.08 -19.86
C ALA A 427 -12.94 -3.25 -20.56
N ARG A 428 -14.00 -2.86 -19.84
CA ARG A 428 -15.09 -2.02 -20.38
C ARG A 428 -14.93 -0.53 -20.06
N VAL A 429 -14.02 -0.15 -19.17
CA VAL A 429 -13.73 1.27 -18.89
C VAL A 429 -13.09 1.89 -20.14
N ARG A 430 -13.81 2.80 -20.80
CA ARG A 430 -13.27 3.53 -21.94
C ARG A 430 -12.32 4.61 -21.44
N SER A 431 -11.02 4.47 -21.72
CA SER A 431 -10.07 5.57 -21.60
C SER A 431 -10.46 6.61 -22.66
N GLN A 432 -10.84 7.81 -22.23
CA GLN A 432 -10.86 8.93 -23.16
C GLN A 432 -9.39 9.34 -23.37
N ALA A 433 -8.74 8.74 -24.35
CA ALA A 433 -7.52 9.28 -24.92
C ALA A 433 -7.94 10.59 -25.63
N GLY A 434 -8.02 11.68 -24.87
CA GLY A 434 -8.09 13.02 -25.45
C GLY A 434 -6.80 13.25 -26.23
N PRO A 435 -6.85 13.85 -27.43
CA PRO A 435 -5.65 14.26 -28.12
C PRO A 435 -4.95 15.28 -27.21
N VAL A 436 -3.76 14.92 -26.71
CA VAL A 436 -2.83 15.92 -26.20
C VAL A 436 -2.58 16.86 -27.36
N ALA A 437 -3.05 18.10 -27.24
CA ALA A 437 -2.72 19.15 -28.18
C ALA A 437 -1.21 19.13 -28.36
N ALA A 438 -0.78 18.82 -29.57
CA ALA A 438 0.60 18.96 -29.96
C ALA A 438 0.97 20.41 -29.68
N VAL A 439 1.80 20.65 -28.68
CA VAL A 439 2.47 21.93 -28.49
C VAL A 439 3.27 22.11 -29.77
N GLY A 440 2.75 22.97 -30.63
CA GLY A 440 3.35 23.26 -31.92
C GLY A 440 4.79 23.72 -31.73
N THR A 441 5.69 22.99 -32.33
CA THR A 441 6.99 23.50 -32.76
C THR A 441 6.70 24.56 -33.78
N ALA A 442 6.44 25.79 -33.35
CA ALA A 442 6.56 26.97 -34.24
C ALA A 442 8.02 27.38 -34.21
N GLY A 443 8.58 27.46 -35.41
CA GLY A 443 9.92 27.64 -35.87
C GLY A 443 10.79 28.75 -35.27
#